data_c7f89ee7b6c8aae74aa5687c6c6787f7
#
_entry.id   c7f89ee7b6c8aae74aa5687c6c6787f7
#
_cell.length_a   1.000
_cell.length_b   1.000
_cell.length_c   1.000
_cell.angle_alpha   90.00
_cell.angle_beta   90.00
_cell.angle_gamma   90.00
#
_symmetry.space_group_name_H-M   'P 1'
#
loop_
_entity.id
_entity.type
_entity.pdbx_description
1 polymer ?
#
loop_
_entity_poly.entity_id
_entity_poly.type
_entity_poly.pdbx_seq_one_letter_code
_entity_poly.pdbx_strand_id
1 'polypeptide(L)'
;MASIIKRKTKYSVVYSYYDDDGKRQQKWETWGSYAEAKKRKSEIELKQANNTFVRPNIKTVSDLMYDFMELYGVNKWSLSTYDAKKGLIDNYINPMIGKTKLSSVSPRFLDEYYKSLLKVKRVARNGQDFGNETVSPRNVREVHKILSCAFNQAIRWELMESNPASKATLPKCEKVERDIWTVDDLFHALEVCDDDRLALAINLAFSCSLRIGELMGLTWDCVDIDEESIKNKNASIHIDKQLQRVSKNSLQKLDNKDVVKVFPSVLVSDSTVLVLKKPKTRTSIRRVWLPETVARSLVEWKKQQEEMKEIFGNEYYDYNIVMSLPNGRPMEGQVISRSFKRLIRKNNLPDVVFHSLRHSSTTYKLKLNGGDMKSVQGDTGHAQLKMVSDVYSHILDEDRRHNAEMFEDAFYKKTPTAQKKETSASTDAQQVMELLNASPDLASQLLKMLQIVNGGTQNAV
;
A
#
# COMPACT_ATOMS: atom_id res chain seq x y z
N MET A 1 0.72 41.08 -27.53
CA MET A 1 1.54 42.17 -26.96
C MET A 1 0.83 42.73 -25.73
N ALA A 2 1.58 43.04 -24.69
CA ALA A 2 1.07 43.68 -23.49
C ALA A 2 1.31 45.21 -23.55
N SER A 3 0.40 46.00 -22.99
CA SER A 3 0.54 47.47 -22.93
C SER A 3 0.39 47.95 -21.50
N ILE A 4 0.99 49.11 -21.18
CA ILE A 4 0.85 49.75 -19.86
C ILE A 4 -0.03 51.00 -20.05
N ILE A 5 -1.08 51.12 -19.26
CA ILE A 5 -2.00 52.29 -19.26
C ILE A 5 -1.95 52.95 -17.88
N LYS A 6 -1.61 54.24 -17.83
CA LYS A 6 -1.65 55.04 -16.61
C LYS A 6 -3.09 55.43 -16.30
N ARG A 7 -3.56 55.16 -15.08
CA ARG A 7 -4.86 55.56 -14.57
C ARG A 7 -4.70 56.29 -13.24
N LYS A 8 -4.89 57.61 -13.25
CA LYS A 8 -4.66 58.46 -12.06
C LYS A 8 -3.27 58.21 -11.45
N THR A 9 -3.22 57.61 -10.27
CA THR A 9 -1.99 57.31 -9.52
C THR A 9 -1.47 55.87 -9.72
N LYS A 10 -2.16 55.02 -10.54
CA LYS A 10 -1.84 53.58 -10.73
C LYS A 10 -1.55 53.29 -12.21
N TYR A 11 -0.83 52.18 -12.41
CA TYR A 11 -0.44 51.69 -13.74
C TYR A 11 -1.11 50.33 -13.98
N SER A 12 -1.82 50.18 -15.10
CA SER A 12 -2.44 48.89 -15.47
C SER A 12 -1.71 48.28 -16.66
N VAL A 13 -1.29 47.03 -16.49
CA VAL A 13 -0.80 46.21 -17.60
C VAL A 13 -1.99 45.51 -18.25
N VAL A 14 -2.16 45.74 -19.55
CA VAL A 14 -3.25 45.18 -20.34
C VAL A 14 -2.68 44.22 -21.38
N TYR A 15 -3.18 43.00 -21.43
CA TYR A 15 -2.77 42.01 -22.40
C TYR A 15 -3.94 41.14 -22.85
N SER A 16 -3.82 40.59 -24.06
CA SER A 16 -4.81 39.70 -24.64
C SER A 16 -4.38 38.25 -24.53
N TYR A 17 -5.36 37.38 -24.35
CA TYR A 17 -5.22 35.93 -24.46
C TYR A 17 -6.47 35.36 -25.16
N TYR A 18 -6.39 34.12 -25.62
CA TYR A 18 -7.52 33.40 -26.20
C TYR A 18 -8.09 32.45 -25.15
N ASP A 19 -9.42 32.46 -24.96
CA ASP A 19 -10.12 31.49 -24.11
C ASP A 19 -10.23 30.10 -24.81
N ASP A 20 -10.90 29.14 -24.12
CA ASP A 20 -11.04 27.78 -24.61
C ASP A 20 -11.92 27.68 -25.87
N ASP A 21 -12.80 28.66 -26.09
CA ASP A 21 -13.63 28.80 -27.30
C ASP A 21 -12.90 29.52 -28.45
N GLY A 22 -11.63 29.84 -28.27
CA GLY A 22 -10.82 30.57 -29.24
C GLY A 22 -11.16 32.08 -29.34
N LYS A 23 -11.97 32.62 -28.41
CA LYS A 23 -12.30 34.04 -28.37
C LYS A 23 -11.21 34.84 -27.69
N ARG A 24 -10.88 35.99 -28.28
CA ARG A 24 -9.89 36.91 -27.72
C ARG A 24 -10.44 37.61 -26.49
N GLN A 25 -9.81 37.42 -25.33
CA GLN A 25 -10.09 38.08 -24.06
C GLN A 25 -9.01 39.09 -23.71
N GLN A 26 -9.34 40.09 -22.87
CA GLN A 26 -8.38 41.03 -22.32
C GLN A 26 -8.34 40.97 -20.81
N LYS A 27 -7.13 41.01 -20.24
CA LYS A 27 -6.92 41.08 -18.80
C LYS A 27 -6.20 42.35 -18.43
N TRP A 28 -6.64 42.92 -17.30
CA TRP A 28 -6.14 44.14 -16.71
C TRP A 28 -5.55 43.86 -15.34
N GLU A 29 -4.24 44.10 -15.15
CA GLU A 29 -3.57 43.96 -13.86
C GLU A 29 -3.08 45.33 -13.42
N THR A 30 -3.47 45.80 -12.20
CA THR A 30 -3.13 47.15 -11.73
C THR A 30 -2.03 47.15 -10.68
N TRP A 31 -1.03 47.99 -10.87
CA TRP A 31 0.19 48.07 -10.06
C TRP A 31 0.34 49.46 -9.47
N GLY A 32 1.02 49.57 -8.31
CA GLY A 32 1.26 50.82 -7.61
C GLY A 32 2.32 51.72 -8.26
N SER A 33 3.31 51.14 -8.95
CA SER A 33 4.40 51.88 -9.58
C SER A 33 4.56 51.51 -11.06
N TYR A 34 5.14 52.39 -11.83
CA TYR A 34 5.49 52.14 -13.23
C TYR A 34 6.57 51.08 -13.39
N ALA A 35 7.52 51.03 -12.46
CA ALA A 35 8.59 50.02 -12.49
C ALA A 35 8.03 48.61 -12.36
N GLU A 36 7.10 48.39 -11.42
CA GLU A 36 6.41 47.09 -11.26
C GLU A 36 5.58 46.72 -12.50
N ALA A 37 4.82 47.65 -13.03
CA ALA A 37 4.05 47.45 -14.25
C ALA A 37 4.95 47.12 -15.45
N LYS A 38 6.11 47.78 -15.58
CA LYS A 38 7.09 47.50 -16.64
C LYS A 38 7.69 46.11 -16.50
N LYS A 39 8.09 45.74 -15.29
CA LYS A 39 8.60 44.39 -15.01
C LYS A 39 7.56 43.33 -15.37
N ARG A 40 6.31 43.53 -14.94
CA ARG A 40 5.23 42.61 -15.24
C ARG A 40 4.89 42.53 -16.73
N LYS A 41 4.93 43.64 -17.46
CA LYS A 41 4.77 43.65 -18.92
C LYS A 41 5.86 42.79 -19.57
N SER A 42 7.10 42.99 -19.22
CA SER A 42 8.22 42.22 -19.79
C SER A 42 8.11 40.71 -19.51
N GLU A 43 7.68 40.34 -18.29
CA GLU A 43 7.42 38.95 -17.93
C GLU A 43 6.30 38.35 -18.80
N ILE A 44 5.22 39.05 -19.03
CA ILE A 44 4.09 38.60 -19.88
C ILE A 44 4.55 38.43 -21.32
N GLU A 45 5.27 39.41 -21.87
CA GLU A 45 5.77 39.35 -23.26
C GLU A 45 6.76 38.22 -23.45
N LEU A 46 7.68 37.96 -22.49
CA LEU A 46 8.61 36.85 -22.51
C LEU A 46 7.86 35.52 -22.48
N LYS A 47 6.83 35.38 -21.63
CA LYS A 47 6.00 34.19 -21.54
C LYS A 47 5.17 33.95 -22.81
N GLN A 48 4.65 35.01 -23.40
CA GLN A 48 3.95 34.93 -24.70
C GLN A 48 4.89 34.54 -25.84
N ALA A 49 6.12 35.06 -25.86
CA ALA A 49 7.12 34.73 -26.86
C ALA A 49 7.62 33.27 -26.74
N ASN A 50 7.71 32.75 -25.52
CA ASN A 50 8.15 31.38 -25.25
C ASN A 50 7.01 30.36 -25.24
N ASN A 51 5.79 30.76 -25.60
CA ASN A 51 4.57 29.94 -25.50
C ASN A 51 4.32 29.34 -24.10
N THR A 52 4.87 29.96 -23.05
CA THR A 52 4.70 29.57 -21.63
C THR A 52 3.64 30.42 -20.91
N PHE A 53 2.80 31.13 -21.67
CA PHE A 53 1.78 32.01 -21.10
C PHE A 53 0.62 31.17 -20.54
N VAL A 54 0.51 31.12 -19.21
CA VAL A 54 -0.54 30.39 -18.50
C VAL A 54 -1.88 31.12 -18.62
N ARG A 55 -2.89 30.42 -19.10
CA ARG A 55 -4.25 30.94 -19.24
C ARG A 55 -4.88 31.24 -17.88
N PRO A 56 -5.57 32.38 -17.69
CA PRO A 56 -6.04 32.77 -16.36
C PRO A 56 -7.42 32.22 -15.93
N ASN A 57 -7.89 31.12 -16.52
CA ASN A 57 -9.22 30.58 -16.23
C ASN A 57 -9.34 29.84 -14.90
N ILE A 58 -8.32 29.08 -14.49
CA ILE A 58 -8.26 28.45 -13.19
C ILE A 58 -7.55 29.39 -12.23
N LYS A 59 -8.29 29.99 -11.31
CA LYS A 59 -7.77 31.06 -10.43
C LYS A 59 -7.47 30.62 -9.03
N THR A 60 -8.21 29.61 -8.53
CA THR A 60 -8.16 29.18 -7.12
C THR A 60 -7.78 27.71 -6.98
N VAL A 61 -7.39 27.34 -5.76
CA VAL A 61 -7.13 25.94 -5.41
C VAL A 61 -8.38 25.09 -5.63
N SER A 62 -9.59 25.60 -5.31
CA SER A 62 -10.84 24.88 -5.51
C SER A 62 -11.13 24.59 -6.98
N ASP A 63 -10.88 25.56 -7.87
CA ASP A 63 -11.03 25.37 -9.32
C ASP A 63 -10.08 24.25 -9.81
N LEU A 64 -8.82 24.31 -9.38
CA LEU A 64 -7.84 23.26 -9.70
C LEU A 64 -8.26 21.89 -9.17
N MET A 65 -8.76 21.80 -7.93
CA MET A 65 -9.22 20.53 -7.36
C MET A 65 -10.40 19.96 -8.12
N TYR A 66 -11.32 20.81 -8.57
CA TYR A 66 -12.46 20.37 -9.38
C TYR A 66 -11.99 19.76 -10.71
N ASP A 67 -11.18 20.47 -11.48
CA ASP A 67 -10.67 19.98 -12.77
C ASP A 67 -9.76 18.74 -12.58
N PHE A 68 -8.97 18.73 -11.51
CA PHE A 68 -8.13 17.59 -11.18
C PHE A 68 -8.96 16.33 -10.88
N MET A 69 -10.11 16.46 -10.23
CA MET A 69 -11.02 15.35 -9.99
C MET A 69 -11.71 14.89 -11.28
N GLU A 70 -12.25 15.81 -12.08
CA GLU A 70 -13.05 15.50 -13.27
C GLU A 70 -12.18 15.01 -14.45
N LEU A 71 -11.02 15.63 -14.71
CA LEU A 71 -10.20 15.32 -15.88
C LEU A 71 -9.12 14.26 -15.59
N TYR A 72 -8.50 14.33 -14.40
CA TYR A 72 -7.43 13.40 -14.04
C TYR A 72 -7.95 12.24 -13.18
N GLY A 73 -8.73 12.55 -12.15
CA GLY A 73 -9.21 11.57 -11.17
C GLY A 73 -10.08 10.48 -11.78
N VAL A 74 -11.07 10.87 -12.60
CA VAL A 74 -11.95 9.93 -13.30
C VAL A 74 -11.17 8.94 -14.16
N ASN A 75 -10.14 9.41 -14.87
CA ASN A 75 -9.36 8.58 -15.78
C ASN A 75 -8.34 7.68 -15.08
N LYS A 76 -7.71 8.16 -13.99
CA LYS A 76 -6.55 7.50 -13.38
C LYS A 76 -6.85 6.71 -12.13
N TRP A 77 -7.90 7.05 -11.37
CA TRP A 77 -8.12 6.45 -10.06
C TRP A 77 -9.10 5.27 -10.09
N SER A 78 -8.97 4.40 -9.11
CA SER A 78 -9.98 3.40 -8.79
C SER A 78 -11.10 4.03 -7.96
N LEU A 79 -12.27 3.39 -7.90
CA LEU A 79 -13.43 3.83 -7.14
C LEU A 79 -13.09 4.27 -5.71
N SER A 80 -12.41 3.43 -4.95
CA SER A 80 -12.02 3.75 -3.56
C SER A 80 -11.00 4.88 -3.44
N THR A 81 -10.10 5.00 -4.41
CA THR A 81 -9.11 6.08 -4.44
C THR A 81 -9.80 7.41 -4.73
N TYR A 82 -10.77 7.42 -5.65
CA TYR A 82 -11.56 8.60 -5.97
C TYR A 82 -12.34 9.07 -4.74
N ASP A 83 -13.09 8.17 -4.07
CA ASP A 83 -13.84 8.49 -2.85
C ASP A 83 -12.94 9.02 -1.72
N ALA A 84 -11.82 8.38 -1.48
CA ALA A 84 -10.90 8.79 -0.43
C ALA A 84 -10.32 10.18 -0.69
N LYS A 85 -9.90 10.45 -1.95
CA LYS A 85 -9.35 11.76 -2.32
C LYS A 85 -10.42 12.84 -2.34
N LYS A 86 -11.61 12.55 -2.86
CA LYS A 86 -12.76 13.44 -2.79
C LYS A 86 -13.07 13.85 -1.36
N GLY A 87 -13.12 12.89 -0.43
CA GLY A 87 -13.35 13.17 0.98
C GLY A 87 -12.30 14.07 1.61
N LEU A 88 -11.01 13.93 1.24
CA LEU A 88 -9.95 14.81 1.74
C LEU A 88 -10.03 16.22 1.12
N ILE A 89 -10.38 16.32 -0.15
CA ILE A 89 -10.57 17.60 -0.85
C ILE A 89 -11.75 18.37 -0.24
N ASP A 90 -12.90 17.71 -0.08
CA ASP A 90 -14.13 18.35 0.38
C ASP A 90 -14.06 18.73 1.88
N ASN A 91 -13.39 17.92 2.70
CA ASN A 91 -13.36 18.14 4.14
C ASN A 91 -12.20 19.02 4.62
N TYR A 92 -11.08 19.04 3.91
CA TYR A 92 -9.87 19.68 4.41
C TYR A 92 -9.22 20.68 3.45
N ILE A 93 -9.23 20.42 2.12
CA ILE A 93 -8.59 21.33 1.16
C ILE A 93 -9.50 22.50 0.84
N ASN A 94 -10.67 22.22 0.28
CA ASN A 94 -11.60 23.28 -0.19
C ASN A 94 -12.08 24.20 0.93
N PRO A 95 -12.46 23.71 2.13
CA PRO A 95 -12.93 24.60 3.20
C PRO A 95 -11.83 25.55 3.73
N MET A 96 -10.57 25.09 3.73
CA MET A 96 -9.48 25.86 4.37
C MET A 96 -8.71 26.74 3.38
N ILE A 97 -8.40 26.22 2.20
CA ILE A 97 -7.56 26.92 1.21
C ILE A 97 -8.17 27.01 -0.18
N GLY A 98 -9.38 26.49 -0.38
CA GLY A 98 -10.02 26.44 -1.70
C GLY A 98 -10.14 27.80 -2.39
N LYS A 99 -10.40 28.88 -1.64
CA LYS A 99 -10.51 30.25 -2.15
C LYS A 99 -9.16 30.93 -2.44
N THR A 100 -8.06 30.30 -2.08
CA THR A 100 -6.71 30.86 -2.29
C THR A 100 -6.36 30.84 -3.77
N LYS A 101 -5.84 31.94 -4.29
CA LYS A 101 -5.35 32.02 -5.67
C LYS A 101 -4.13 31.13 -5.86
N LEU A 102 -4.06 30.40 -6.97
CA LEU A 102 -2.92 29.51 -7.27
C LEU A 102 -1.58 30.26 -7.25
N SER A 103 -1.56 31.51 -7.74
CA SER A 103 -0.37 32.36 -7.72
C SER A 103 0.11 32.76 -6.31
N SER A 104 -0.73 32.60 -5.29
CA SER A 104 -0.39 32.93 -3.90
C SER A 104 0.04 31.70 -3.09
N VAL A 105 -0.07 30.53 -3.66
CA VAL A 105 0.35 29.27 -2.98
C VAL A 105 1.86 29.15 -3.04
N SER A 106 2.51 29.34 -1.90
CA SER A 106 3.97 29.19 -1.72
C SER A 106 4.28 28.00 -0.82
N PRO A 107 5.53 27.50 -0.77
CA PRO A 107 5.94 26.47 0.20
C PRO A 107 5.61 26.88 1.64
N ARG A 108 5.92 28.12 2.02
CA ARG A 108 5.63 28.65 3.36
C ARG A 108 4.13 28.66 3.66
N PHE A 109 3.30 29.05 2.69
CA PHE A 109 1.84 29.01 2.84
C PHE A 109 1.36 27.57 3.13
N LEU A 110 1.93 26.57 2.44
CA LEU A 110 1.61 25.15 2.68
C LEU A 110 2.07 24.66 4.05
N ASP A 111 3.22 25.11 4.53
CA ASP A 111 3.71 24.77 5.88
C ASP A 111 2.74 25.32 6.96
N GLU A 112 2.30 26.57 6.80
CA GLU A 112 1.29 27.20 7.68
C GLU A 112 -0.06 26.47 7.62
N TYR A 113 -0.50 26.07 6.41
CA TYR A 113 -1.70 25.27 6.21
C TYR A 113 -1.61 23.91 6.90
N TYR A 114 -0.50 23.17 6.74
CA TYR A 114 -0.34 21.85 7.38
C TYR A 114 -0.31 21.95 8.90
N LYS A 115 0.31 23.00 9.45
CA LYS A 115 0.29 23.30 10.88
C LYS A 115 -1.14 23.60 11.38
N SER A 116 -1.94 24.30 10.60
CA SER A 116 -3.34 24.59 10.91
C SER A 116 -4.18 23.33 10.85
N LEU A 117 -3.97 22.49 9.84
CA LEU A 117 -4.71 21.26 9.62
C LEU A 117 -4.58 20.26 10.78
N LEU A 118 -3.41 20.20 11.43
CA LEU A 118 -3.22 19.38 12.64
C LEU A 118 -4.11 19.79 13.82
N LYS A 119 -4.67 20.99 13.81
CA LYS A 119 -5.59 21.50 14.86
C LYS A 119 -7.06 21.32 14.50
N VAL A 120 -7.38 20.93 13.28
CA VAL A 120 -8.75 20.73 12.80
C VAL A 120 -9.29 19.40 13.35
N LYS A 121 -10.54 19.39 13.82
CA LYS A 121 -11.20 18.14 14.21
C LYS A 121 -11.38 17.22 13.01
N ARG A 122 -11.24 15.93 13.26
CA ARG A 122 -11.51 14.91 12.23
C ARG A 122 -13.00 14.92 11.89
N VAL A 123 -13.29 14.92 10.60
CA VAL A 123 -14.67 14.81 10.12
C VAL A 123 -15.14 13.37 10.27
N ALA A 124 -16.31 13.19 10.88
CA ALA A 124 -16.96 11.88 11.01
C ALA A 124 -17.16 11.24 9.63
N ARG A 125 -16.94 9.94 9.54
CA ARG A 125 -17.08 9.19 8.30
C ARG A 125 -17.86 7.90 8.56
N ASN A 126 -18.90 7.66 7.76
CA ASN A 126 -19.70 6.43 7.84
C ASN A 126 -20.23 6.11 9.26
N GLY A 127 -20.70 7.12 10.00
CA GLY A 127 -21.23 6.95 11.35
C GLY A 127 -20.18 6.74 12.45
N GLN A 128 -18.88 6.80 12.11
CA GLN A 128 -17.81 6.78 13.10
C GLN A 128 -17.53 8.20 13.57
N ASP A 129 -17.90 8.50 14.80
CA ASP A 129 -17.52 9.73 15.49
C ASP A 129 -16.12 9.58 16.08
N PHE A 130 -15.26 10.55 15.82
CA PHE A 130 -13.90 10.61 16.34
C PHE A 130 -13.78 11.50 17.59
N GLY A 131 -14.90 11.97 18.12
CA GLY A 131 -14.93 12.86 19.26
C GLY A 131 -14.11 14.13 19.06
N ASN A 132 -13.14 14.35 19.95
CA ASN A 132 -12.24 15.51 19.87
C ASN A 132 -10.91 15.24 19.15
N GLU A 133 -10.75 14.08 18.51
CA GLU A 133 -9.53 13.79 17.76
C GLU A 133 -9.29 14.81 16.64
N THR A 134 -8.06 15.24 16.50
CA THR A 134 -7.64 16.13 15.41
C THR A 134 -7.07 15.34 14.24
N VAL A 135 -6.89 16.02 13.10
CA VAL A 135 -6.30 15.44 11.90
C VAL A 135 -4.87 14.96 12.18
N SER A 136 -4.62 13.68 11.98
CA SER A 136 -3.31 13.06 12.25
C SER A 136 -2.22 13.51 11.26
N PRO A 137 -0.93 13.45 11.65
CA PRO A 137 0.20 13.69 10.72
C PRO A 137 0.13 12.84 9.45
N ARG A 138 -0.40 11.62 9.55
CA ARG A 138 -0.60 10.73 8.40
C ARG A 138 -1.63 11.31 7.42
N ASN A 139 -2.75 11.84 7.91
CA ASN A 139 -3.77 12.46 7.07
C ASN A 139 -3.25 13.74 6.41
N VAL A 140 -2.45 14.55 7.11
CA VAL A 140 -1.76 15.72 6.51
C VAL A 140 -0.88 15.30 5.34
N ARG A 141 -0.14 14.19 5.48
CA ARG A 141 0.68 13.63 4.38
C ARG A 141 -0.18 13.16 3.20
N GLU A 142 -1.35 12.60 3.43
CA GLU A 142 -2.27 12.23 2.34
C GLU A 142 -2.83 13.47 1.62
N VAL A 143 -3.18 14.53 2.35
CA VAL A 143 -3.57 15.83 1.79
C VAL A 143 -2.42 16.42 0.95
N HIS A 144 -1.18 16.40 1.48
CA HIS A 144 -0.01 16.84 0.73
C HIS A 144 0.19 16.07 -0.58
N LYS A 145 0.02 14.74 -0.57
CA LYS A 145 0.11 13.92 -1.79
C LYS A 145 -0.90 14.34 -2.86
N ILE A 146 -2.12 14.71 -2.43
CA ILE A 146 -3.16 15.20 -3.35
C ILE A 146 -2.74 16.54 -3.94
N LEU A 147 -2.36 17.49 -3.10
CA LEU A 147 -1.92 18.82 -3.53
C LEU A 147 -0.70 18.74 -4.46
N SER A 148 0.31 17.95 -4.08
CA SER A 148 1.52 17.77 -4.88
C SER A 148 1.20 17.14 -6.24
N CYS A 149 0.31 16.14 -6.29
CA CYS A 149 -0.13 15.53 -7.54
C CYS A 149 -0.93 16.53 -8.41
N ALA A 150 -1.83 17.30 -7.81
CA ALA A 150 -2.63 18.29 -8.52
C ALA A 150 -1.77 19.45 -9.04
N PHE A 151 -0.79 19.95 -8.26
CA PHE A 151 0.12 20.99 -8.74
C PHE A 151 1.05 20.47 -9.86
N ASN A 152 1.54 19.22 -9.79
CA ASN A 152 2.26 18.63 -10.90
C ASN A 152 1.40 18.49 -12.15
N GLN A 153 0.10 18.19 -11.99
CA GLN A 153 -0.83 18.17 -13.12
C GLN A 153 -1.14 19.58 -13.63
N ALA A 154 -1.24 20.57 -12.74
CA ALA A 154 -1.39 21.98 -13.11
C ALA A 154 -0.19 22.50 -13.93
N ILE A 155 1.02 22.06 -13.64
CA ILE A 155 2.20 22.35 -14.46
C ILE A 155 2.04 21.76 -15.87
N ARG A 156 1.59 20.49 -15.98
CA ARG A 156 1.35 19.86 -17.29
C ARG A 156 0.21 20.53 -18.08
N TRP A 157 -0.75 21.12 -17.38
CA TRP A 157 -1.83 21.93 -17.98
C TRP A 157 -1.42 23.40 -18.20
N GLU A 158 -0.15 23.73 -17.96
CA GLU A 158 0.39 25.09 -18.14
C GLU A 158 -0.30 26.14 -17.24
N LEU A 159 -0.87 25.72 -16.11
CA LEU A 159 -1.54 26.58 -15.14
C LEU A 159 -0.59 27.13 -14.08
N MET A 160 0.53 26.45 -13.85
CA MET A 160 1.56 26.79 -12.86
C MET A 160 2.96 26.54 -13.43
N GLU A 161 3.95 27.32 -12.96
CA GLU A 161 5.34 27.17 -13.39
C GLU A 161 6.11 26.13 -12.57
N SER A 162 5.75 25.99 -11.29
CA SER A 162 6.43 25.10 -10.36
C SER A 162 5.46 24.54 -9.32
N ASN A 163 5.83 23.42 -8.73
CA ASN A 163 5.05 22.78 -7.67
C ASN A 163 5.50 23.28 -6.28
N PRO A 164 4.71 24.13 -5.59
CA PRO A 164 5.08 24.63 -4.27
C PRO A 164 5.13 23.53 -3.20
N ALA A 165 4.36 22.43 -3.37
CA ALA A 165 4.37 21.34 -2.42
C ALA A 165 5.69 20.55 -2.40
N SER A 166 6.49 20.60 -3.49
CA SER A 166 7.77 19.89 -3.55
C SER A 166 8.81 20.36 -2.51
N LYS A 167 8.67 21.62 -2.05
CA LYS A 167 9.56 22.24 -1.06
C LYS A 167 8.91 22.44 0.31
N ALA A 168 7.66 22.00 0.48
CA ALA A 168 6.93 22.14 1.74
C ALA A 168 7.39 21.12 2.78
N THR A 169 7.41 21.53 4.04
CA THR A 169 7.84 20.72 5.19
C THR A 169 6.67 19.89 5.73
N LEU A 170 6.85 18.58 5.84
CA LEU A 170 5.82 17.67 6.33
C LEU A 170 6.00 17.36 7.82
N PRO A 171 4.89 17.19 8.57
CA PRO A 171 4.98 16.73 9.95
C PRO A 171 5.60 15.33 10.02
N LYS A 172 6.39 15.08 11.07
CA LYS A 172 6.90 13.74 11.36
C LYS A 172 5.74 12.77 11.58
N CYS A 173 5.86 11.58 11.05
CA CYS A 173 4.90 10.50 11.25
C CYS A 173 5.65 9.31 11.82
N GLU A 174 5.33 8.93 13.03
CA GLU A 174 5.90 7.73 13.63
C GLU A 174 5.39 6.49 12.90
N LYS A 175 6.30 5.57 12.63
CA LYS A 175 5.97 4.27 12.07
C LYS A 175 5.44 3.42 13.22
N VAL A 176 4.14 3.17 13.22
CA VAL A 176 3.54 2.22 14.16
C VAL A 176 3.92 0.82 13.70
N GLU A 177 4.73 0.15 14.46
CA GLU A 177 4.98 -1.28 14.30
C GLU A 177 3.73 -2.03 14.75
N ARG A 178 3.34 -3.03 13.99
CA ARG A 178 2.17 -3.85 14.29
C ARG A 178 2.64 -5.23 14.66
N ASP A 179 2.14 -5.70 15.78
CA ASP A 179 2.36 -7.07 16.22
C ASP A 179 1.77 -8.05 15.20
N ILE A 180 2.37 -9.22 15.14
CA ILE A 180 1.91 -10.36 14.37
C ILE A 180 1.68 -11.51 15.33
N TRP A 181 0.71 -12.37 15.02
CA TRP A 181 0.50 -13.59 15.79
C TRP A 181 1.59 -14.61 15.53
N THR A 182 2.00 -15.28 16.59
CA THR A 182 2.78 -16.50 16.52
C THR A 182 1.91 -17.66 16.02
N VAL A 183 2.54 -18.80 15.75
CA VAL A 183 1.81 -20.04 15.39
C VAL A 183 0.92 -20.49 16.56
N ASP A 184 1.43 -20.39 17.78
CA ASP A 184 0.69 -20.78 18.99
C ASP A 184 -0.52 -19.87 19.22
N ASP A 185 -0.37 -18.55 19.02
CA ASP A 185 -1.51 -17.61 19.08
C ASP A 185 -2.59 -17.96 18.05
N LEU A 186 -2.17 -18.35 16.84
CA LEU A 186 -3.09 -18.74 15.78
C LEU A 186 -3.86 -20.01 16.14
N PHE A 187 -3.15 -21.06 16.59
CA PHE A 187 -3.80 -22.33 16.99
C PHE A 187 -4.73 -22.10 18.17
N HIS A 188 -4.31 -21.38 19.17
CA HIS A 188 -5.16 -21.05 20.31
C HIS A 188 -6.40 -20.26 19.87
N ALA A 189 -6.25 -19.26 18.97
CA ALA A 189 -7.38 -18.52 18.44
C ALA A 189 -8.38 -19.41 17.68
N LEU A 190 -7.91 -20.39 16.93
CA LEU A 190 -8.76 -21.35 16.22
C LEU A 190 -9.47 -22.31 17.17
N GLU A 191 -8.79 -22.76 18.22
CA GLU A 191 -9.33 -23.67 19.26
C GLU A 191 -10.49 -23.01 20.02
N VAL A 192 -10.34 -21.73 20.40
CA VAL A 192 -11.37 -21.00 21.17
C VAL A 192 -12.40 -20.28 20.30
N CYS A 193 -12.34 -20.44 18.98
CA CYS A 193 -13.26 -19.81 18.03
C CYS A 193 -14.54 -20.63 17.90
N ASP A 194 -15.65 -20.06 18.33
CA ASP A 194 -16.99 -20.65 18.28
C ASP A 194 -17.81 -20.21 17.04
N ASP A 195 -17.21 -19.48 16.10
CA ASP A 195 -17.81 -19.01 14.83
C ASP A 195 -17.08 -19.65 13.66
N ASP A 196 -17.69 -20.65 13.01
CA ASP A 196 -17.12 -21.39 11.86
C ASP A 196 -16.71 -20.49 10.71
N ARG A 197 -17.49 -19.42 10.47
CA ARG A 197 -17.15 -18.42 9.43
C ARG A 197 -15.88 -17.66 9.76
N LEU A 198 -15.73 -17.30 11.04
CA LEU A 198 -14.51 -16.61 11.50
C LEU A 198 -13.32 -17.57 11.47
N ALA A 199 -13.48 -18.82 11.90
CA ALA A 199 -12.44 -19.83 11.84
C ALA A 199 -11.97 -20.07 10.41
N LEU A 200 -12.90 -20.23 9.46
CA LEU A 200 -12.59 -20.36 8.03
C LEU A 200 -11.90 -19.10 7.49
N ALA A 201 -12.37 -17.90 7.87
CA ALA A 201 -11.77 -16.64 7.45
C ALA A 201 -10.32 -16.49 7.96
N ILE A 202 -10.05 -16.87 9.21
CA ILE A 202 -8.70 -16.89 9.81
C ILE A 202 -7.81 -17.86 9.03
N ASN A 203 -8.27 -19.10 8.80
CA ASN A 203 -7.54 -20.11 8.06
C ASN A 203 -7.17 -19.64 6.65
N LEU A 204 -8.12 -19.10 5.89
CA LEU A 204 -7.88 -18.59 4.54
C LEU A 204 -6.97 -17.36 4.52
N ALA A 205 -7.12 -16.43 5.48
CA ALA A 205 -6.27 -15.25 5.56
C ALA A 205 -4.81 -15.62 5.90
N PHE A 206 -4.62 -16.62 6.76
CA PHE A 206 -3.29 -17.07 7.18
C PHE A 206 -2.66 -18.01 6.15
N SER A 207 -3.32 -19.11 5.77
CA SER A 207 -2.71 -20.09 4.85
C SER A 207 -2.52 -19.56 3.43
N CYS A 208 -3.52 -18.82 2.91
CA CYS A 208 -3.54 -18.30 1.55
C CYS A 208 -3.10 -16.84 1.42
N SER A 209 -2.73 -16.20 2.52
CA SER A 209 -2.33 -14.77 2.55
C SER A 209 -3.35 -13.83 1.91
N LEU A 210 -4.66 -14.09 2.07
CA LEU A 210 -5.71 -13.30 1.41
C LEU A 210 -5.87 -11.92 2.04
N ARG A 211 -6.12 -10.92 1.18
CA ARG A 211 -6.65 -9.64 1.65
C ARG A 211 -8.14 -9.80 1.99
N ILE A 212 -8.63 -9.06 2.98
CA ILE A 212 -10.03 -9.18 3.41
C ILE A 212 -11.02 -8.96 2.25
N GLY A 213 -10.73 -8.04 1.33
CA GLY A 213 -11.57 -7.84 0.13
C GLY A 213 -11.53 -9.01 -0.85
N GLU A 214 -10.39 -9.68 -1.01
CA GLU A 214 -10.22 -10.91 -1.81
C GLU A 214 -11.00 -12.06 -1.18
N LEU A 215 -10.85 -12.24 0.14
CA LEU A 215 -11.56 -13.25 0.92
C LEU A 215 -13.09 -13.09 0.80
N MET A 216 -13.60 -11.87 1.00
CA MET A 216 -15.05 -11.60 0.89
C MET A 216 -15.57 -11.66 -0.55
N GLY A 217 -14.70 -11.51 -1.54
CA GLY A 217 -15.04 -11.58 -2.96
C GLY A 217 -14.78 -12.93 -3.61
N LEU A 218 -14.36 -13.94 -2.84
CA LEU A 218 -14.15 -15.30 -3.34
C LEU A 218 -15.48 -15.93 -3.69
N THR A 219 -15.57 -16.53 -4.88
CA THR A 219 -16.77 -17.19 -5.40
C THR A 219 -16.48 -18.67 -5.62
N TRP A 220 -17.49 -19.54 -5.52
CA TRP A 220 -17.32 -20.99 -5.61
C TRP A 220 -16.80 -21.48 -6.97
N ASP A 221 -17.04 -20.74 -8.05
CA ASP A 221 -16.44 -20.99 -9.37
C ASP A 221 -14.91 -20.82 -9.41
N CYS A 222 -14.35 -20.18 -8.37
CA CYS A 222 -12.93 -19.98 -8.21
C CYS A 222 -12.29 -20.92 -7.17
N VAL A 223 -13.01 -21.94 -6.71
CA VAL A 223 -12.57 -22.87 -5.65
C VAL A 223 -12.58 -24.30 -6.19
N ASP A 224 -11.41 -24.91 -6.20
CA ASP A 224 -11.19 -26.28 -6.64
C ASP A 224 -10.85 -27.15 -5.42
N ILE A 225 -11.86 -27.88 -4.93
CA ILE A 225 -11.82 -28.68 -3.69
C ILE A 225 -12.55 -30.03 -3.86
N ASP A 226 -12.57 -30.59 -5.08
CA ASP A 226 -13.06 -31.95 -5.24
C ASP A 226 -12.13 -32.97 -4.52
N GLU A 227 -12.68 -34.14 -4.24
CA GLU A 227 -11.94 -35.18 -3.48
C GLU A 227 -10.66 -35.64 -4.18
N GLU A 228 -10.64 -35.62 -5.51
CA GLU A 228 -9.45 -36.00 -6.28
C GLU A 228 -8.37 -34.90 -6.16
N SER A 229 -8.74 -33.62 -6.30
CA SER A 229 -7.85 -32.48 -6.12
C SER A 229 -7.28 -32.44 -4.70
N ILE A 230 -8.09 -32.73 -3.67
CA ILE A 230 -7.62 -32.80 -2.28
C ILE A 230 -6.62 -33.93 -2.09
N LYS A 231 -6.95 -35.15 -2.53
CA LYS A 231 -6.07 -36.34 -2.43
C LYS A 231 -4.75 -36.14 -3.15
N ASN A 232 -4.77 -35.51 -4.32
CA ASN A 232 -3.59 -35.24 -5.13
C ASN A 232 -2.82 -33.98 -4.69
N LYS A 233 -3.23 -33.30 -3.60
CA LYS A 233 -2.66 -32.03 -3.10
C LYS A 233 -2.71 -30.90 -4.13
N ASN A 234 -3.72 -30.91 -5.00
CA ASN A 234 -3.97 -29.94 -6.06
C ASN A 234 -5.13 -29.00 -5.76
N ALA A 235 -5.75 -29.14 -4.58
CA ALA A 235 -6.79 -28.23 -4.13
C ALA A 235 -6.31 -26.78 -4.16
N SER A 236 -7.10 -25.87 -4.73
CA SER A 236 -6.67 -24.51 -4.97
C SER A 236 -7.80 -23.50 -5.00
N ILE A 237 -7.45 -22.22 -4.83
CA ILE A 237 -8.34 -21.11 -5.08
C ILE A 237 -7.75 -20.17 -6.12
N HIS A 238 -8.59 -19.60 -6.96
CA HIS A 238 -8.22 -18.60 -7.94
C HIS A 238 -8.71 -17.21 -7.49
N ILE A 239 -7.80 -16.29 -7.26
CA ILE A 239 -8.12 -14.95 -6.81
C ILE A 239 -8.15 -14.02 -8.03
N ASP A 240 -9.33 -13.65 -8.48
CA ASP A 240 -9.56 -12.76 -9.63
C ASP A 240 -10.58 -11.65 -9.35
N LYS A 241 -11.19 -11.67 -8.14
CA LYS A 241 -12.23 -10.75 -7.71
C LYS A 241 -11.98 -10.26 -6.28
N GLN A 242 -12.59 -9.15 -5.93
CA GLN A 242 -12.64 -8.63 -4.56
C GLN A 242 -13.98 -7.94 -4.30
N LEU A 243 -14.50 -8.08 -3.09
CA LEU A 243 -15.68 -7.37 -2.63
C LEU A 243 -15.27 -6.02 -2.04
N GLN A 244 -15.98 -4.96 -2.41
CA GLN A 244 -15.72 -3.62 -1.91
C GLN A 244 -17.01 -2.81 -1.77
N ARG A 245 -17.14 -2.03 -0.68
CA ARG A 245 -18.17 -0.99 -0.57
C ARG A 245 -17.67 0.29 -1.23
N VAL A 246 -18.48 0.87 -2.10
CA VAL A 246 -18.17 2.08 -2.86
C VAL A 246 -19.34 3.05 -2.81
N SER A 247 -19.08 4.34 -3.02
CA SER A 247 -20.16 5.32 -3.13
C SER A 247 -20.88 5.16 -4.48
N LYS A 248 -22.20 5.31 -4.48
CA LYS A 248 -23.01 5.31 -5.71
C LYS A 248 -22.57 6.44 -6.66
N ASN A 249 -22.17 7.58 -6.10
CA ASN A 249 -21.68 8.73 -6.89
C ASN A 249 -20.38 8.36 -7.64
N SER A 250 -19.40 7.76 -6.95
CA SER A 250 -18.15 7.35 -7.61
C SER A 250 -18.36 6.22 -8.62
N LEU A 251 -19.30 5.32 -8.34
CA LEU A 251 -19.67 4.26 -9.26
C LEU A 251 -20.19 4.84 -10.58
N GLN A 252 -21.09 5.81 -10.50
CA GLN A 252 -21.62 6.53 -11.66
C GLN A 252 -20.56 7.37 -12.38
N LYS A 253 -19.76 8.16 -11.62
CA LYS A 253 -18.71 9.03 -12.18
C LYS A 253 -17.61 8.29 -12.91
N LEU A 254 -17.26 7.09 -12.47
CA LEU A 254 -16.21 6.24 -13.05
C LEU A 254 -16.79 5.15 -13.97
N ASP A 255 -18.03 5.27 -14.39
CA ASP A 255 -18.71 4.35 -15.31
C ASP A 255 -18.48 2.87 -14.96
N ASN A 256 -18.77 2.50 -13.71
CA ASN A 256 -18.61 1.14 -13.19
C ASN A 256 -17.22 0.51 -13.42
N LYS A 257 -16.17 1.30 -13.45
CA LYS A 257 -14.81 0.86 -13.75
C LYS A 257 -14.38 -0.37 -12.95
N ASP A 258 -13.96 -1.42 -13.65
CA ASP A 258 -13.53 -2.71 -13.10
C ASP A 258 -14.61 -3.49 -12.31
N VAL A 259 -15.87 -3.06 -12.34
CA VAL A 259 -16.97 -3.72 -11.63
C VAL A 259 -17.46 -4.94 -12.43
N VAL A 260 -17.59 -6.07 -11.74
CA VAL A 260 -18.12 -7.33 -12.28
C VAL A 260 -19.62 -7.45 -11.93
N LYS A 261 -19.99 -7.12 -10.69
CA LYS A 261 -21.37 -7.20 -10.20
C LYS A 261 -21.63 -6.12 -9.15
N VAL A 262 -22.80 -5.49 -9.25
CA VAL A 262 -23.32 -4.59 -8.21
C VAL A 262 -24.38 -5.35 -7.43
N PHE A 263 -24.27 -5.37 -6.10
CA PHE A 263 -25.26 -6.03 -5.25
C PHE A 263 -26.35 -5.04 -4.83
N PRO A 264 -27.61 -5.44 -4.77
CA PRO A 264 -28.70 -4.58 -4.32
C PRO A 264 -28.46 -4.03 -2.91
N SER A 265 -28.62 -2.71 -2.72
CA SER A 265 -28.59 -2.09 -1.40
C SER A 265 -29.74 -2.62 -0.55
N VAL A 266 -29.53 -2.77 0.76
CA VAL A 266 -30.60 -3.14 1.70
C VAL A 266 -31.61 -2.01 1.80
N LEU A 267 -31.13 -0.76 1.89
CA LEU A 267 -31.97 0.43 1.89
C LEU A 267 -31.76 1.23 0.62
N VAL A 268 -32.86 1.73 0.04
CA VAL A 268 -32.80 2.57 -1.17
C VAL A 268 -32.05 3.87 -0.90
N SER A 269 -32.14 4.41 0.33
CA SER A 269 -31.48 5.65 0.77
C SER A 269 -29.97 5.51 0.96
N ASP A 270 -29.40 4.31 0.90
CA ASP A 270 -27.96 4.12 1.06
C ASP A 270 -27.18 4.90 0.01
N SER A 271 -26.24 5.73 0.45
CA SER A 271 -25.31 6.46 -0.42
C SER A 271 -24.19 5.57 -0.99
N THR A 272 -24.05 4.34 -0.47
CA THR A 272 -23.03 3.37 -0.84
C THR A 272 -23.65 2.04 -1.26
N VAL A 273 -22.88 1.24 -1.99
CA VAL A 273 -23.29 -0.07 -2.48
C VAL A 273 -22.11 -1.04 -2.43
N LEU A 274 -22.40 -2.34 -2.27
CA LEU A 274 -21.39 -3.39 -2.42
C LEU A 274 -21.21 -3.75 -3.88
N VAL A 275 -19.95 -3.89 -4.29
CA VAL A 275 -19.60 -4.33 -5.64
C VAL A 275 -18.57 -5.44 -5.59
N LEU A 276 -18.72 -6.41 -6.46
CA LEU A 276 -17.69 -7.37 -6.83
C LEU A 276 -16.91 -6.77 -7.99
N LYS A 277 -15.60 -6.67 -7.86
CA LYS A 277 -14.76 -5.99 -8.85
C LYS A 277 -13.45 -6.73 -9.08
N LYS A 278 -12.82 -6.48 -10.22
CA LYS A 278 -11.48 -6.98 -10.52
C LYS A 278 -10.43 -6.38 -9.57
N PRO A 279 -9.34 -7.10 -9.24
CA PRO A 279 -8.23 -6.57 -8.47
C PRO A 279 -7.57 -5.38 -9.19
N LYS A 280 -6.96 -4.48 -8.38
CA LYS A 280 -6.31 -3.27 -8.92
C LYS A 280 -5.08 -3.55 -9.77
N THR A 281 -4.37 -4.64 -9.52
CA THR A 281 -3.12 -5.00 -10.21
C THR A 281 -3.21 -6.41 -10.78
N ARG A 282 -2.56 -6.62 -11.92
CA ARG A 282 -2.49 -7.94 -12.57
C ARG A 282 -1.82 -8.99 -11.65
N THR A 283 -0.86 -8.58 -10.83
CA THR A 283 -0.16 -9.45 -9.88
C THR A 283 -1.05 -9.92 -8.73
N SER A 284 -2.19 -9.27 -8.48
CA SER A 284 -3.16 -9.74 -7.50
C SER A 284 -3.98 -10.93 -8.00
N ILE A 285 -4.08 -11.13 -9.34
CA ILE A 285 -4.73 -12.29 -9.92
C ILE A 285 -3.75 -13.45 -9.83
N ARG A 286 -4.12 -14.50 -9.09
CA ARG A 286 -3.25 -15.62 -8.82
C ARG A 286 -4.02 -16.87 -8.41
N ARG A 287 -3.42 -18.03 -8.61
CA ARG A 287 -3.84 -19.29 -8.00
C ARG A 287 -3.06 -19.49 -6.71
N VAL A 288 -3.71 -19.93 -5.66
CA VAL A 288 -3.11 -20.28 -4.38
C VAL A 288 -3.50 -21.71 -4.02
N TRP A 289 -2.51 -22.55 -3.74
CA TRP A 289 -2.73 -23.94 -3.34
C TRP A 289 -3.19 -24.00 -1.89
N LEU A 290 -4.11 -24.89 -1.60
CA LEU A 290 -4.71 -25.07 -0.29
C LEU A 290 -4.03 -26.20 0.48
N PRO A 291 -3.69 -25.99 1.75
CA PRO A 291 -3.44 -27.11 2.66
C PRO A 291 -4.69 -27.98 2.75
N GLU A 292 -4.53 -29.30 2.87
CA GLU A 292 -5.65 -30.26 2.94
C GLU A 292 -6.67 -29.89 4.02
N THR A 293 -6.21 -29.51 5.22
CA THR A 293 -7.09 -29.08 6.32
C THR A 293 -8.00 -27.91 5.90
N VAL A 294 -7.45 -26.92 5.19
CA VAL A 294 -8.20 -25.74 4.74
C VAL A 294 -9.17 -26.10 3.61
N ALA A 295 -8.76 -26.99 2.70
CA ALA A 295 -9.63 -27.49 1.65
C ALA A 295 -10.83 -28.26 2.24
N ARG A 296 -10.61 -29.13 3.23
CA ARG A 296 -11.71 -29.83 3.94
C ARG A 296 -12.62 -28.89 4.71
N SER A 297 -12.08 -27.84 5.33
CA SER A 297 -12.91 -26.80 5.98
C SER A 297 -13.81 -26.07 4.96
N LEU A 298 -13.33 -25.87 3.73
CA LEU A 298 -14.16 -25.30 2.66
C LEU A 298 -15.24 -26.26 2.18
N VAL A 299 -14.97 -27.56 2.11
CA VAL A 299 -16.00 -28.58 1.79
C VAL A 299 -17.12 -28.56 2.83
N GLU A 300 -16.76 -28.58 4.12
CA GLU A 300 -17.76 -28.53 5.19
C GLU A 300 -18.54 -27.21 5.19
N TRP A 301 -17.85 -26.08 4.97
CA TRP A 301 -18.51 -24.79 4.83
C TRP A 301 -19.50 -24.73 3.65
N LYS A 302 -19.15 -25.34 2.52
CA LYS A 302 -20.05 -25.44 1.36
C LYS A 302 -21.32 -26.20 1.71
N LYS A 303 -21.19 -27.31 2.44
CA LYS A 303 -22.32 -28.09 2.91
C LYS A 303 -23.22 -27.28 3.85
N GLN A 304 -22.66 -26.57 4.81
CA GLN A 304 -23.42 -25.68 5.68
C GLN A 304 -24.16 -24.58 4.90
N GLN A 305 -23.56 -24.03 3.83
CA GLN A 305 -24.25 -23.06 2.97
C GLN A 305 -25.42 -23.69 2.18
N GLU A 306 -25.31 -24.93 1.70
CA GLU A 306 -26.41 -25.62 1.05
C GLU A 306 -27.56 -25.89 2.05
N GLU A 307 -27.26 -26.28 3.27
CA GLU A 307 -28.25 -26.42 4.35
C GLU A 307 -28.98 -25.10 4.63
N MET A 308 -28.23 -23.98 4.70
CA MET A 308 -28.85 -22.66 4.84
C MET A 308 -29.72 -22.28 3.65
N LYS A 309 -29.32 -22.66 2.44
CA LYS A 309 -30.08 -22.43 1.22
C LYS A 309 -31.43 -23.20 1.26
N GLU A 310 -31.42 -24.42 1.76
CA GLU A 310 -32.65 -25.19 1.98
C GLU A 310 -33.57 -24.54 3.03
N ILE A 311 -32.99 -24.08 4.17
CA ILE A 311 -33.75 -23.43 5.25
C ILE A 311 -34.42 -22.14 4.77
N PHE A 312 -33.68 -21.28 4.06
CA PHE A 312 -34.19 -19.98 3.59
C PHE A 312 -35.04 -20.10 2.31
N GLY A 313 -34.90 -21.18 1.56
CA GLY A 313 -35.68 -21.42 0.33
C GLY A 313 -35.66 -20.24 -0.64
N ASN A 314 -36.81 -19.69 -0.97
CA ASN A 314 -36.96 -18.57 -1.90
C ASN A 314 -36.40 -17.23 -1.37
N GLU A 315 -36.10 -17.12 -0.07
CA GLU A 315 -35.50 -15.92 0.54
C GLU A 315 -33.97 -15.95 0.50
N TYR A 316 -33.39 -17.04 0.01
CA TYR A 316 -31.94 -17.15 -0.15
C TYR A 316 -31.45 -16.40 -1.40
N TYR A 317 -30.42 -15.58 -1.23
CA TYR A 317 -29.76 -14.85 -2.30
C TYR A 317 -28.54 -15.62 -2.83
N ASP A 318 -28.71 -16.40 -3.86
CA ASP A 318 -27.62 -17.17 -4.45
C ASP A 318 -26.72 -16.28 -5.33
N TYR A 319 -25.66 -15.77 -4.75
CA TYR A 319 -24.65 -14.98 -5.44
C TYR A 319 -23.34 -15.74 -5.68
N ASN A 320 -23.32 -17.04 -5.41
CA ASN A 320 -22.14 -17.90 -5.58
C ASN A 320 -20.92 -17.45 -4.74
N ILE A 321 -21.13 -16.74 -3.64
CA ILE A 321 -20.06 -16.21 -2.77
C ILE A 321 -19.74 -17.19 -1.67
N VAL A 322 -18.43 -17.45 -1.44
CA VAL A 322 -17.96 -18.35 -0.37
C VAL A 322 -18.27 -17.76 1.00
N MET A 323 -17.90 -16.48 1.23
CA MET A 323 -18.12 -15.81 2.53
C MET A 323 -19.41 -14.98 2.48
N SER A 324 -20.55 -15.63 2.67
CA SER A 324 -21.87 -14.99 2.68
C SER A 324 -22.47 -14.89 4.09
N LEU A 325 -23.50 -14.07 4.22
CA LEU A 325 -24.42 -14.07 5.36
C LEU A 325 -25.31 -15.33 5.27
N PRO A 326 -25.99 -15.76 6.37
CA PRO A 326 -26.84 -16.96 6.34
C PRO A 326 -27.89 -16.97 5.25
N ASN A 327 -28.42 -15.82 4.85
CA ASN A 327 -29.37 -15.67 3.75
C ASN A 327 -28.71 -15.54 2.37
N GLY A 328 -27.43 -15.83 2.23
CA GLY A 328 -26.69 -15.79 0.97
C GLY A 328 -26.22 -14.40 0.50
N ARG A 329 -26.60 -13.32 1.19
CA ARG A 329 -26.11 -11.98 0.84
C ARG A 329 -24.61 -11.84 1.09
N PRO A 330 -23.90 -11.00 0.29
CA PRO A 330 -22.48 -10.75 0.49
C PRO A 330 -22.18 -10.20 1.89
N MET A 331 -21.17 -10.75 2.54
CA MET A 331 -20.73 -10.31 3.85
C MET A 331 -19.58 -9.30 3.71
N GLU A 332 -19.70 -8.17 4.42
CA GLU A 332 -18.61 -7.17 4.42
C GLU A 332 -17.46 -7.58 5.34
N GLY A 333 -16.24 -7.26 4.92
CA GLY A 333 -15.05 -7.52 5.73
C GLY A 333 -15.06 -6.87 7.13
N GLN A 334 -15.88 -5.83 7.35
CA GLN A 334 -16.07 -5.24 8.68
C GLN A 334 -16.77 -6.19 9.66
N VAL A 335 -17.65 -7.09 9.17
CA VAL A 335 -18.32 -8.09 10.02
C VAL A 335 -17.25 -9.03 10.60
N ILE A 336 -16.41 -9.60 9.74
CA ILE A 336 -15.29 -10.45 10.15
C ILE A 336 -14.32 -9.70 11.07
N SER A 337 -13.96 -8.48 10.72
CA SER A 337 -13.03 -7.68 11.55
C SER A 337 -13.59 -7.41 12.96
N ARG A 338 -14.91 -7.22 13.10
CA ARG A 338 -15.56 -7.05 14.41
C ARG A 338 -15.62 -8.37 15.20
N SER A 339 -15.98 -9.49 14.54
CA SER A 339 -15.96 -10.81 15.16
C SER A 339 -14.55 -11.19 15.60
N PHE A 340 -13.52 -10.93 14.78
CA PHE A 340 -12.13 -11.14 15.13
C PHE A 340 -11.68 -10.32 16.35
N LYS A 341 -12.03 -9.04 16.41
CA LYS A 341 -11.75 -8.22 17.60
C LYS A 341 -12.48 -8.72 18.86
N ARG A 342 -13.69 -9.25 18.70
CA ARG A 342 -14.44 -9.84 19.83
C ARG A 342 -13.76 -11.11 20.31
N LEU A 343 -13.30 -11.99 19.41
CA LEU A 343 -12.53 -13.19 19.73
C LEU A 343 -11.27 -12.84 20.54
N ILE A 344 -10.47 -11.87 20.06
CA ILE A 344 -9.27 -11.39 20.75
C ILE A 344 -9.59 -10.94 22.16
N ARG A 345 -10.59 -10.08 22.34
CA ARG A 345 -10.95 -9.53 23.66
C ARG A 345 -11.51 -10.56 24.61
N LYS A 346 -12.35 -11.49 24.11
CA LYS A 346 -12.99 -12.56 24.92
C LYS A 346 -11.94 -13.52 25.51
N ASN A 347 -10.86 -13.78 24.75
CA ASN A 347 -9.86 -14.80 25.09
C ASN A 347 -8.47 -14.23 25.40
N ASN A 348 -8.36 -12.91 25.64
CA ASN A 348 -7.11 -12.22 25.97
C ASN A 348 -5.94 -12.52 25.00
N LEU A 349 -6.25 -12.69 23.71
CA LEU A 349 -5.25 -12.89 22.67
C LEU A 349 -4.49 -11.58 22.39
N PRO A 350 -3.26 -11.65 21.85
CA PRO A 350 -2.50 -10.46 21.44
C PRO A 350 -3.31 -9.58 20.48
N ASP A 351 -3.35 -8.25 20.74
CA ASP A 351 -4.18 -7.31 19.97
C ASP A 351 -3.58 -7.04 18.59
N VAL A 352 -4.10 -7.73 17.60
CA VAL A 352 -3.75 -7.56 16.20
C VAL A 352 -4.98 -7.22 15.36
N VAL A 353 -4.79 -6.69 14.16
CA VAL A 353 -5.88 -6.49 13.20
C VAL A 353 -5.97 -7.69 12.24
N PHE A 354 -7.15 -7.96 11.70
CA PHE A 354 -7.34 -9.10 10.78
C PHE A 354 -6.33 -9.15 9.63
N HIS A 355 -5.90 -7.99 9.13
CA HIS A 355 -4.85 -7.93 8.09
C HIS A 355 -3.46 -8.39 8.58
N SER A 356 -3.21 -8.40 9.88
CA SER A 356 -1.96 -8.92 10.45
C SER A 356 -1.79 -10.43 10.21
N LEU A 357 -2.89 -11.20 10.07
CA LEU A 357 -2.84 -12.61 9.69
C LEU A 357 -2.12 -12.84 8.35
N ARG A 358 -2.34 -11.94 7.39
CA ARG A 358 -1.60 -11.97 6.13
C ARG A 358 -0.12 -11.60 6.32
N HIS A 359 0.22 -10.72 7.26
CA HIS A 359 1.61 -10.42 7.59
C HIS A 359 2.27 -11.63 8.25
N SER A 360 1.61 -12.25 9.24
CA SER A 360 2.07 -13.51 9.84
C SER A 360 2.29 -14.59 8.76
N SER A 361 1.31 -14.79 7.86
CA SER A 361 1.43 -15.72 6.73
C SER A 361 2.67 -15.46 5.87
N THR A 362 2.89 -14.23 5.46
CA THR A 362 4.05 -13.84 4.63
C THR A 362 5.36 -14.17 5.34
N THR A 363 5.43 -13.85 6.61
CA THR A 363 6.54 -14.09 7.52
C THR A 363 6.86 -15.59 7.62
N TYR A 364 5.86 -16.42 7.97
CA TYR A 364 6.07 -17.86 8.12
C TYR A 364 6.38 -18.56 6.80
N LYS A 365 5.77 -18.14 5.67
CA LYS A 365 6.12 -18.65 4.35
C LYS A 365 7.58 -18.37 3.99
N LEU A 366 8.10 -17.18 4.31
CA LEU A 366 9.52 -16.87 4.12
C LEU A 366 10.42 -17.71 5.01
N LYS A 367 10.04 -17.95 6.27
CA LYS A 367 10.80 -18.80 7.19
C LYS A 367 10.84 -20.25 6.70
N LEU A 368 9.69 -20.80 6.27
CA LEU A 368 9.57 -22.20 5.83
C LEU A 368 10.25 -22.50 4.51
N ASN A 369 10.38 -21.52 3.61
CA ASN A 369 10.99 -21.72 2.28
C ASN A 369 12.43 -21.20 2.18
N GLY A 370 13.10 -20.98 3.33
CA GLY A 370 14.50 -20.53 3.36
C GLY A 370 14.73 -19.12 2.83
N GLY A 371 13.70 -18.23 2.90
CA GLY A 371 13.83 -16.82 2.51
C GLY A 371 13.59 -16.55 1.02
N ASP A 372 13.02 -17.46 0.25
CA ASP A 372 12.66 -17.21 -1.16
C ASP A 372 11.52 -16.19 -1.26
N MET A 373 11.90 -14.91 -1.31
CA MET A 373 10.99 -13.79 -1.42
C MET A 373 10.17 -13.82 -2.73
N LYS A 374 10.71 -14.42 -3.80
CA LYS A 374 10.06 -14.46 -5.11
C LYS A 374 8.87 -15.40 -5.12
N SER A 375 9.02 -16.58 -4.54
CA SER A 375 7.95 -17.54 -4.34
C SER A 375 6.84 -16.95 -3.47
N VAL A 376 7.20 -16.36 -2.32
CA VAL A 376 6.23 -15.72 -1.41
C VAL A 376 5.54 -14.51 -2.06
N GLN A 377 6.24 -13.74 -2.91
CA GLN A 377 5.61 -12.67 -3.69
C GLN A 377 4.51 -13.22 -4.61
N GLY A 378 4.74 -14.34 -5.27
CA GLY A 378 3.77 -15.02 -6.11
C GLY A 378 2.51 -15.42 -5.33
N ASP A 379 2.70 -16.12 -4.22
CA ASP A 379 1.63 -16.59 -3.33
C ASP A 379 0.79 -15.45 -2.75
N THR A 380 1.46 -14.42 -2.29
CA THR A 380 0.80 -13.29 -1.62
C THR A 380 0.24 -12.26 -2.61
N GLY A 381 0.68 -12.24 -3.86
CA GLY A 381 0.27 -11.25 -4.86
C GLY A 381 0.71 -9.82 -4.49
N HIS A 382 1.92 -9.66 -3.93
CA HIS A 382 2.50 -8.35 -3.71
C HIS A 382 3.05 -7.77 -5.01
N ALA A 383 2.71 -6.51 -5.32
CA ALA A 383 3.14 -5.86 -6.56
C ALA A 383 4.65 -5.60 -6.59
N GLN A 384 5.29 -5.44 -5.45
CA GLN A 384 6.72 -5.14 -5.30
C GLN A 384 7.36 -6.06 -4.26
N LEU A 385 8.57 -6.54 -4.56
CA LEU A 385 9.35 -7.40 -3.65
C LEU A 385 9.64 -6.72 -2.31
N LYS A 386 9.84 -5.40 -2.34
CA LYS A 386 10.02 -4.57 -1.14
C LYS A 386 8.87 -4.72 -0.13
N MET A 387 7.64 -4.94 -0.59
CA MET A 387 6.49 -5.15 0.33
C MET A 387 6.61 -6.47 1.09
N VAL A 388 7.28 -7.46 0.53
CA VAL A 388 7.56 -8.74 1.20
C VAL A 388 8.70 -8.56 2.20
N SER A 389 9.79 -7.88 1.80
CA SER A 389 10.93 -7.63 2.70
C SER A 389 10.60 -6.70 3.87
N ASP A 390 9.74 -5.70 3.66
CA ASP A 390 9.30 -4.78 4.74
C ASP A 390 8.50 -5.52 5.84
N VAL A 391 7.82 -6.61 5.50
CA VAL A 391 7.12 -7.48 6.47
C VAL A 391 8.11 -8.37 7.21
N TYR A 392 9.15 -8.87 6.52
CA TYR A 392 10.16 -9.78 7.09
C TYR A 392 11.09 -9.12 8.11
N SER A 393 11.19 -7.79 8.11
CA SER A 393 12.07 -7.06 9.04
C SER A 393 11.75 -7.28 10.53
N HIS A 394 10.58 -7.86 10.86
CA HIS A 394 10.15 -8.11 12.24
C HIS A 394 10.64 -9.43 12.85
N ILE A 395 11.26 -10.35 12.07
CA ILE A 395 11.65 -11.69 12.56
C ILE A 395 13.14 -11.78 12.92
N LEU A 396 13.86 -10.71 12.76
CA LEU A 396 15.32 -10.70 12.74
C LEU A 396 16.04 -11.21 14.00
N ASP A 397 15.42 -11.31 15.16
CA ASP A 397 16.14 -11.70 16.38
C ASP A 397 16.27 -13.23 16.55
N GLU A 398 15.20 -14.00 16.30
CA GLU A 398 15.29 -15.48 16.28
C GLU A 398 16.16 -15.97 15.12
N ASP A 399 15.95 -15.39 13.92
CA ASP A 399 16.72 -15.76 12.74
C ASP A 399 18.20 -15.36 12.88
N ARG A 400 18.50 -14.25 13.56
CA ARG A 400 19.88 -13.86 13.90
C ARG A 400 20.53 -14.85 14.85
N ARG A 401 19.81 -15.33 15.86
CA ARG A 401 20.30 -16.37 16.76
C ARG A 401 20.55 -17.66 15.98
N HIS A 402 19.58 -18.08 15.17
CA HIS A 402 19.72 -19.27 14.32
C HIS A 402 20.89 -19.14 13.32
N ASN A 403 21.06 -17.98 12.70
CA ASN A 403 22.22 -17.73 11.84
C ASN A 403 23.55 -17.84 12.62
N ALA A 404 23.61 -17.35 13.86
CA ALA A 404 24.78 -17.52 14.71
C ALA A 404 25.04 -18.98 15.05
N GLU A 405 23.99 -19.76 15.35
CA GLU A 405 24.08 -21.19 15.60
C GLU A 405 24.53 -21.96 14.36
N MET A 406 23.97 -21.65 13.18
CA MET A 406 24.41 -22.24 11.91
C MET A 406 25.87 -21.89 11.59
N PHE A 407 26.29 -20.68 11.90
CA PHE A 407 27.68 -20.24 11.70
C PHE A 407 28.62 -20.98 12.65
N GLU A 408 28.21 -21.17 13.91
CA GLU A 408 28.92 -21.97 14.88
C GLU A 408 29.08 -23.44 14.40
N ASP A 409 27.98 -24.03 13.93
CA ASP A 409 27.96 -25.42 13.45
C ASP A 409 28.77 -25.60 12.16
N ALA A 410 28.72 -24.63 11.25
CA ALA A 410 29.42 -24.73 9.98
C ALA A 410 30.93 -24.49 10.09
N PHE A 411 31.35 -23.58 10.94
CA PHE A 411 32.73 -23.09 10.96
C PHE A 411 33.50 -23.40 12.23
N TYR A 412 32.84 -23.50 13.38
CA TYR A 412 33.54 -23.67 14.66
C TYR A 412 33.44 -25.09 15.25
N LYS A 413 32.31 -25.76 15.10
CA LYS A 413 32.17 -27.16 15.55
C LYS A 413 32.90 -28.19 14.66
N LYS A 414 33.22 -27.84 13.42
CA LYS A 414 34.03 -28.67 12.51
C LYS A 414 35.54 -28.44 12.64
N THR A 415 35.95 -27.44 13.40
CA THR A 415 37.36 -27.27 13.71
C THR A 415 37.63 -28.04 15.00
N PRO A 416 38.52 -29.03 15.02
CA PRO A 416 38.90 -29.70 16.27
C PRO A 416 39.47 -28.64 17.20
N THR A 417 38.75 -28.37 18.28
CA THR A 417 39.27 -27.53 19.37
C THR A 417 40.62 -28.10 19.76
N ALA A 418 41.67 -27.34 19.53
CA ALA A 418 43.01 -27.70 19.99
C ALA A 418 42.96 -27.93 21.52
N GLN A 419 42.71 -29.19 21.92
CA GLN A 419 43.11 -29.60 23.24
C GLN A 419 44.60 -29.39 23.31
N LYS A 420 45.06 -28.52 24.23
CA LYS A 420 46.42 -28.48 24.68
C LYS A 420 46.81 -29.92 25.04
N LYS A 421 47.47 -30.62 24.15
CA LYS A 421 48.33 -31.74 24.45
C LYS A 421 49.76 -31.23 24.27
N GLU A 422 50.41 -31.09 25.36
CA GLU A 422 51.86 -31.08 25.39
C GLU A 422 52.38 -32.34 24.70
N THR A 423 53.44 -32.15 23.91
CA THR A 423 54.38 -33.14 23.37
C THR A 423 53.87 -34.16 22.35
N SER A 424 54.09 -33.83 21.07
CA SER A 424 54.90 -34.63 20.13
C SER A 424 54.98 -33.93 18.76
N ALA A 425 55.92 -33.04 18.62
CA ALA A 425 56.12 -32.21 17.41
C ALA A 425 56.87 -32.97 16.27
N SER A 426 56.84 -34.28 16.23
CA SER A 426 57.56 -35.05 15.21
C SER A 426 56.71 -35.82 14.20
N THR A 427 55.42 -36.08 14.52
CA THR A 427 54.56 -36.90 13.64
C THR A 427 53.77 -36.04 12.64
N ASP A 428 53.38 -34.83 13.02
CA ASP A 428 52.57 -33.98 12.13
C ASP A 428 53.38 -33.32 11.01
N ALA A 429 54.68 -33.04 11.26
CA ALA A 429 55.56 -32.49 10.24
C ALA A 429 55.87 -33.51 9.13
N GLN A 430 55.96 -34.81 9.46
CA GLN A 430 56.15 -35.86 8.48
C GLN A 430 54.92 -36.11 7.61
N GLN A 431 53.72 -36.07 8.18
CA GLN A 431 52.46 -36.19 7.42
C GLN A 431 52.22 -35.01 6.49
N VAL A 432 52.55 -33.77 6.91
CA VAL A 432 52.45 -32.59 6.07
C VAL A 432 53.48 -32.66 4.92
N MET A 433 54.70 -33.16 5.16
CA MET A 433 55.69 -33.35 4.11
C MET A 433 55.29 -34.43 3.11
N GLU A 434 54.67 -35.54 3.56
CA GLU A 434 54.11 -36.56 2.64
C GLU A 434 52.98 -36.06 1.79
N LEU A 435 52.04 -35.22 2.32
CA LEU A 435 50.96 -34.59 1.59
C LEU A 435 51.46 -33.56 0.56
N LEU A 436 52.49 -32.78 0.90
CA LEU A 436 53.13 -31.84 -0.01
C LEU A 436 53.88 -32.48 -1.13
N ASN A 437 54.50 -33.66 -0.88
CA ASN A 437 55.20 -34.44 -1.89
C ASN A 437 54.23 -35.22 -2.83
N ALA A 438 53.01 -35.52 -2.34
CA ALA A 438 52.00 -36.23 -3.14
C ALA A 438 51.21 -35.27 -4.10
N SER A 439 51.30 -33.95 -3.90
CA SER A 439 50.58 -33.00 -4.71
C SER A 439 51.41 -31.71 -4.97
N PRO A 440 52.23 -31.70 -6.02
CA PRO A 440 53.13 -30.58 -6.35
C PRO A 440 52.38 -29.23 -6.59
N ASP A 441 51.14 -29.26 -7.04
CA ASP A 441 50.31 -28.10 -7.28
C ASP A 441 49.86 -27.43 -5.98
N LEU A 442 49.57 -28.17 -4.95
CA LEU A 442 49.21 -27.68 -3.60
C LEU A 442 50.42 -27.05 -2.91
N ALA A 443 51.62 -27.62 -3.09
CA ALA A 443 52.86 -27.05 -2.58
C ALA A 443 53.16 -25.66 -3.23
N SER A 444 52.95 -25.54 -4.54
CA SER A 444 53.15 -24.28 -5.24
C SER A 444 52.16 -23.18 -4.87
N GLN A 445 50.91 -23.55 -4.58
CA GLN A 445 49.87 -22.60 -4.12
C GLN A 445 50.15 -22.14 -2.67
N LEU A 446 50.57 -23.01 -1.77
CA LEU A 446 50.94 -22.66 -0.41
C LEU A 446 52.19 -21.78 -0.34
N LEU A 447 53.20 -22.02 -1.18
CA LEU A 447 54.36 -21.17 -1.30
C LEU A 447 54.01 -19.75 -1.81
N LYS A 448 53.07 -19.61 -2.75
CA LYS A 448 52.56 -18.31 -3.21
C LYS A 448 51.78 -17.59 -2.11
N MET A 449 50.96 -18.27 -1.33
CA MET A 449 50.25 -17.67 -0.22
C MET A 449 51.20 -17.22 0.90
N LEU A 450 52.24 -17.99 1.24
CA LEU A 450 53.25 -17.61 2.26
C LEU A 450 54.11 -16.43 1.80
N GLN A 451 54.37 -16.28 0.50
CA GLN A 451 55.06 -15.11 -0.04
C GLN A 451 54.22 -13.84 0.03
N ILE A 452 52.87 -13.95 -0.14
CA ILE A 452 51.94 -12.82 0.01
C ILE A 452 51.82 -12.39 1.48
N VAL A 453 51.79 -13.33 2.42
CA VAL A 453 51.69 -13.05 3.86
C VAL A 453 53.03 -12.43 4.41
N ASN A 454 54.19 -12.89 3.94
CA ASN A 454 55.49 -12.33 4.38
C ASN A 454 55.91 -11.09 3.63
N GLY A 455 55.32 -10.79 2.46
CA GLY A 455 55.59 -9.54 1.70
C GLY A 455 54.86 -8.31 2.22
N GLY A 456 53.89 -8.48 3.15
CA GLY A 456 53.08 -7.40 3.71
C GLY A 456 53.60 -6.66 4.93
N THR A 457 54.82 -7.04 5.45
CA THR A 457 55.36 -6.47 6.70
C THR A 457 56.60 -5.60 6.51
N GLN A 458 56.89 -5.13 5.30
CA GLN A 458 57.92 -4.08 5.10
C GLN A 458 57.33 -2.93 4.31
N ASN A 459 56.57 -2.05 4.99
CA ASN A 459 56.46 -0.62 4.67
C ASN A 459 55.48 0.04 5.67
N ALA A 460 56.01 0.33 6.85
CA ALA A 460 55.49 1.38 7.73
C ALA A 460 56.63 1.79 8.71
N VAL A 461 57.45 2.73 8.27
CA VAL A 461 58.12 3.73 9.11
C VAL A 461 57.86 5.08 8.44
#